data_5ebf7d7bc58921b30292430baece51f8
#
_entry.id   5ebf7d7bc58921b30292430baece51f8
#
_cell.length_a   1.000
_cell.length_b   1.000
_cell.length_c   1.000
_cell.angle_alpha   90.00
_cell.angle_beta   90.00
_cell.angle_gamma   90.00
#
_symmetry.space_group_name_H-M   'P 1'
#
loop_
_entity.id
_entity.type
_entity.pdbx_description
1 polymer ?
#
loop_
_entity_poly.entity_id
_entity_poly.type
_entity_poly.pdbx_seq_one_letter_code
_entity_poly.pdbx_strand_id
1 'polypeptide(L)'
;SLGEYTALVAAGALEFKTALDLVHHRGTLMGNHGAGEMEALPLRLEEAELLAEKHLCSIAACNLPDQTVVGGLSEDLDKLVDELTEQFPNKRSSRLKTEGAFHTYYMVEAARRFRLILDKAPLISPQIRVLSNYTGGFHDDDPHSIKSRLFWQLTNPVRWHENLINALGSGLNTFVEFGGGIGK
;
A
#
# COMPACT_ATOMS: atom_id res chain seq x y z
N SER A 1 -2.57 -3.88 0.75
CA SER A 1 -2.05 -3.51 2.08
C SER A 1 -2.62 -4.36 3.22
N LEU A 2 -3.89 -4.75 3.11
CA LEU A 2 -4.55 -5.66 4.08
C LEU A 2 -3.86 -7.03 4.17
N GLY A 3 -3.43 -7.58 3.03
CA GLY A 3 -2.79 -8.89 2.96
C GLY A 3 -1.54 -9.07 3.81
N GLU A 4 -0.84 -7.99 4.15
CA GLU A 4 0.32 -8.05 5.05
C GLU A 4 -0.08 -8.47 6.47
N TYR A 5 -1.24 -8.01 6.98
CA TYR A 5 -1.78 -8.48 8.27
C TYR A 5 -2.16 -9.96 8.22
N THR A 6 -2.79 -10.39 7.12
CA THR A 6 -3.11 -11.81 6.89
C THR A 6 -1.84 -12.67 6.85
N ALA A 7 -0.78 -12.18 6.19
CA ALA A 7 0.50 -12.87 6.12
C ALA A 7 1.18 -12.97 7.51
N LEU A 8 1.10 -11.92 8.33
CA LEU A 8 1.61 -11.93 9.70
C LEU A 8 0.84 -12.94 10.59
N VAL A 9 -0.46 -13.10 10.40
CA VAL A 9 -1.24 -14.16 11.08
C VAL A 9 -0.79 -15.54 10.61
N ALA A 10 -0.67 -15.76 9.30
CA ALA A 10 -0.22 -17.03 8.74
C ALA A 10 1.21 -17.39 9.18
N ALA A 11 2.06 -16.39 9.40
CA ALA A 11 3.42 -16.54 9.90
C ALA A 11 3.51 -16.71 11.42
N GLY A 12 2.39 -16.72 12.14
CA GLY A 12 2.35 -16.88 13.60
C GLY A 12 2.82 -15.64 14.38
N ALA A 13 3.03 -14.50 13.71
CA ALA A 13 3.49 -13.25 14.34
C ALA A 13 2.35 -12.47 15.01
N LEU A 14 1.12 -12.69 14.58
CA LEU A 14 -0.07 -11.98 15.05
C LEU A 14 -1.22 -12.97 15.24
N GLU A 15 -1.88 -12.92 16.38
CA GLU A 15 -3.07 -13.74 16.65
C GLU A 15 -4.24 -13.22 15.81
N PHE A 16 -5.08 -14.13 15.27
CA PHE A 16 -6.15 -13.81 14.32
C PHE A 16 -7.13 -12.75 14.86
N LYS A 17 -7.57 -12.87 16.11
CA LYS A 17 -8.48 -11.89 16.72
C LYS A 17 -7.85 -10.51 16.82
N THR A 18 -6.61 -10.44 17.24
CA THR A 18 -5.85 -9.18 17.31
C THR A 18 -5.68 -8.58 15.92
N ALA A 19 -5.38 -9.40 14.90
CA ALA A 19 -5.29 -8.93 13.53
C ALA A 19 -6.61 -8.36 13.02
N LEU A 20 -7.73 -9.02 13.32
CA LEU A 20 -9.06 -8.56 12.94
C LEU A 20 -9.40 -7.22 13.59
N ASP A 21 -9.09 -7.05 14.88
CA ASP A 21 -9.30 -5.79 15.60
C ASP A 21 -8.42 -4.67 15.01
N LEU A 22 -7.15 -4.95 14.70
CA LEU A 22 -6.25 -3.99 14.05
C LEU A 22 -6.77 -3.56 12.67
N VAL A 23 -7.19 -4.50 11.84
CA VAL A 23 -7.68 -4.23 10.49
C VAL A 23 -8.99 -3.44 10.54
N HIS A 24 -9.89 -3.76 11.48
CA HIS A 24 -11.12 -3.00 11.69
C HIS A 24 -10.82 -1.54 12.07
N HIS A 25 -10.00 -1.32 13.09
CA HIS A 25 -9.60 0.03 13.50
C HIS A 25 -8.87 0.79 12.39
N ARG A 26 -7.95 0.12 11.70
CA ARG A 26 -7.22 0.70 10.57
C ARG A 26 -8.18 1.18 9.49
N GLY A 27 -9.09 0.32 9.02
CA GLY A 27 -10.07 0.68 8.00
C GLY A 27 -10.97 1.84 8.42
N THR A 28 -11.52 1.78 9.64
CA THR A 28 -12.37 2.83 10.21
C THR A 28 -11.62 4.19 10.28
N LEU A 29 -10.37 4.18 10.75
CA LEU A 29 -9.58 5.41 10.85
C LEU A 29 -9.20 5.97 9.48
N MET A 30 -8.86 5.11 8.51
CA MET A 30 -8.57 5.52 7.14
C MET A 30 -9.81 6.15 6.46
N GLY A 31 -10.99 5.56 6.62
CA GLY A 31 -12.23 6.12 6.08
C GLY A 31 -12.66 7.43 6.77
N ASN A 32 -12.51 7.53 8.09
CA ASN A 32 -12.96 8.71 8.84
C ASN A 32 -11.99 9.89 8.79
N HIS A 33 -10.70 9.66 8.55
CA HIS A 33 -9.63 10.66 8.65
C HIS A 33 -8.79 10.76 7.37
N GLY A 34 -9.12 9.96 6.36
CA GLY A 34 -8.53 10.08 5.03
C GLY A 34 -9.22 11.16 4.19
N ALA A 35 -8.51 11.64 3.19
CA ALA A 35 -9.03 12.54 2.18
C ALA A 35 -8.48 12.17 0.81
N GLY A 36 -9.04 12.78 -0.25
CA GLY A 36 -8.60 12.57 -1.62
C GLY A 36 -9.12 11.27 -2.23
N GLU A 37 -8.55 10.93 -3.36
CA GLU A 37 -8.90 9.79 -4.20
C GLU A 37 -7.64 9.15 -4.77
N MET A 38 -7.80 8.08 -5.55
CA MET A 38 -6.67 7.37 -6.17
C MET A 38 -6.92 7.15 -7.66
N GLU A 39 -5.83 7.21 -8.43
CA GLU A 39 -5.83 6.95 -9.88
C GLU A 39 -4.76 5.92 -10.22
N ALA A 40 -5.14 4.87 -10.93
CA ALA A 40 -4.20 3.89 -11.48
C ALA A 40 -3.70 4.38 -12.85
N LEU A 41 -2.39 4.53 -12.97
CA LEU A 41 -1.72 5.01 -14.17
C LEU A 41 -1.00 3.85 -14.87
N PRO A 42 -1.14 3.66 -16.18
CA PRO A 42 -0.35 2.70 -16.94
C PRO A 42 1.04 3.26 -17.27
N LEU A 43 1.74 3.69 -16.22
CA LEU A 43 3.05 4.32 -16.28
C LEU A 43 4.05 3.60 -15.39
N ARG A 44 5.32 3.68 -15.76
CA ARG A 44 6.43 3.33 -14.89
C ARG A 44 6.54 4.32 -13.75
N LEU A 45 7.16 3.90 -12.65
CA LEU A 45 7.28 4.72 -11.45
C LEU A 45 7.88 6.09 -11.75
N GLU A 46 8.98 6.16 -12.50
CA GLU A 46 9.70 7.41 -12.79
C GLU A 46 8.85 8.40 -13.60
N GLU A 47 8.03 7.89 -14.54
CA GLU A 47 7.10 8.70 -15.34
C GLU A 47 5.94 9.21 -14.46
N ALA A 48 5.42 8.35 -13.58
CA ALA A 48 4.34 8.68 -12.67
C ALA A 48 4.76 9.70 -11.59
N GLU A 49 6.00 9.59 -11.07
CA GLU A 49 6.56 10.54 -10.10
C GLU A 49 6.61 11.96 -10.66
N LEU A 50 7.09 12.13 -11.89
CA LEU A 50 7.17 13.44 -12.54
C LEU A 50 5.79 14.10 -12.69
N LEU A 51 4.76 13.33 -13.09
CA LEU A 51 3.40 13.83 -13.18
C LEU A 51 2.80 14.11 -11.81
N ALA A 52 3.01 13.23 -10.84
CA ALA A 52 2.49 13.38 -9.49
C ALA A 52 3.04 14.64 -8.80
N GLU A 53 4.34 14.88 -8.87
CA GLU A 53 4.98 16.08 -8.30
C GLU A 53 4.41 17.37 -8.91
N LYS A 54 4.23 17.39 -10.23
CA LYS A 54 3.72 18.55 -10.94
C LYS A 54 2.29 18.91 -10.56
N HIS A 55 1.47 17.92 -10.23
CA HIS A 55 0.05 18.09 -9.91
C HIS A 55 -0.27 17.89 -8.42
N LEU A 56 0.70 18.03 -7.52
CA LEU A 56 0.52 17.90 -6.07
C LEU A 56 -0.09 16.55 -5.64
N CYS A 57 0.12 15.52 -6.44
CA CYS A 57 -0.25 14.15 -6.13
C CYS A 57 0.93 13.38 -5.53
N SER A 58 0.68 12.23 -4.95
CA SER A 58 1.70 11.36 -4.35
C SER A 58 1.60 9.95 -4.90
N ILE A 59 2.72 9.26 -5.04
CA ILE A 59 2.70 7.82 -5.32
C ILE A 59 2.04 7.08 -4.15
N ALA A 60 1.12 6.18 -4.46
CA ALA A 60 0.38 5.37 -3.50
C ALA A 60 0.70 3.87 -3.61
N ALA A 61 1.01 3.38 -4.80
CA ALA A 61 1.44 2.00 -5.00
C ALA A 61 2.24 1.81 -6.28
N CYS A 62 3.23 0.90 -6.24
CA CYS A 62 3.97 0.39 -7.36
C CYS A 62 3.61 -1.08 -7.54
N ASN A 63 2.61 -1.35 -8.41
CA ASN A 63 2.04 -2.69 -8.53
C ASN A 63 2.79 -3.57 -9.54
N LEU A 64 3.11 -3.00 -10.70
CA LEU A 64 3.82 -3.66 -11.80
C LEU A 64 4.85 -2.69 -12.38
N PRO A 65 5.77 -3.15 -13.24
CA PRO A 65 6.77 -2.28 -13.88
C PRO A 65 6.17 -1.07 -14.61
N ASP A 66 4.95 -1.22 -15.13
CA ASP A 66 4.22 -0.23 -15.91
C ASP A 66 2.83 0.09 -15.33
N GLN A 67 2.63 -0.15 -14.05
CA GLN A 67 1.40 0.19 -13.34
C GLN A 67 1.69 0.81 -11.99
N THR A 68 1.49 2.11 -11.91
CA THR A 68 1.68 2.92 -10.71
C THR A 68 0.35 3.55 -10.29
N VAL A 69 0.07 3.59 -9.01
CA VAL A 69 -1.11 4.27 -8.45
C VAL A 69 -0.66 5.54 -7.78
N VAL A 70 -1.38 6.62 -8.06
CA VAL A 70 -1.19 7.92 -7.41
C VAL A 70 -2.41 8.29 -6.58
N GLY A 71 -2.24 9.12 -5.57
CA GLY A 71 -3.31 9.67 -4.76
C GLY A 71 -3.18 11.17 -4.61
N GLY A 72 -4.32 11.85 -4.57
CA GLY A 72 -4.38 13.32 -4.46
C GLY A 72 -5.82 13.79 -4.29
N LEU A 73 -6.02 15.11 -4.28
CA LEU A 73 -7.36 15.68 -4.36
C LEU A 73 -7.95 15.42 -5.76
N SER A 74 -9.28 15.36 -5.86
CA SER A 74 -9.95 15.05 -7.13
C SER A 74 -9.52 16.01 -8.24
N GLU A 75 -9.49 17.32 -7.94
CA GLU A 75 -9.10 18.36 -8.91
C GLU A 75 -7.65 18.23 -9.40
N ASP A 76 -6.74 17.76 -8.54
CA ASP A 76 -5.34 17.60 -8.89
C ASP A 76 -5.12 16.31 -9.70
N LEU A 77 -5.86 15.25 -9.37
CA LEU A 77 -5.90 14.03 -10.17
C LEU A 77 -6.49 14.28 -11.56
N ASP A 78 -7.53 15.11 -11.68
CA ASP A 78 -8.12 15.46 -12.97
C ASP A 78 -7.10 16.18 -13.88
N LYS A 79 -6.37 17.16 -13.34
CA LYS A 79 -5.28 17.83 -14.08
C LYS A 79 -4.16 16.88 -14.49
N LEU A 80 -3.81 15.93 -13.60
CA LEU A 80 -2.82 14.90 -13.89
C LEU A 80 -3.29 14.00 -15.04
N VAL A 81 -4.55 13.58 -15.05
CA VAL A 81 -5.13 12.72 -16.09
C VAL A 81 -5.22 13.46 -17.42
N ASP A 82 -5.55 14.75 -17.41
CA ASP A 82 -5.54 15.58 -18.62
C ASP A 82 -4.13 15.60 -19.26
N GLU A 83 -3.09 15.89 -18.46
CA GLU A 83 -1.71 15.89 -18.94
C GLU A 83 -1.25 14.48 -19.36
N LEU A 84 -1.63 13.44 -18.63
CA LEU A 84 -1.36 12.05 -19.04
C LEU A 84 -1.90 11.78 -20.44
N THR A 85 -3.13 12.22 -20.71
CA THR A 85 -3.81 12.01 -21.99
C THR A 85 -3.12 12.78 -23.13
N GLU A 86 -2.61 13.97 -22.84
CA GLU A 86 -1.84 14.76 -23.80
C GLU A 86 -0.48 14.13 -24.13
N GLN A 87 0.28 13.72 -23.09
CA GLN A 87 1.61 13.16 -23.25
C GLN A 87 1.59 11.72 -23.78
N PHE A 88 0.59 10.94 -23.39
CA PHE A 88 0.47 9.52 -23.72
C PHE A 88 -0.93 9.18 -24.28
N PRO A 89 -1.27 9.60 -25.51
CA PRO A 89 -2.64 9.47 -26.05
C PRO A 89 -3.20 8.05 -26.10
N ASN A 90 -2.34 7.04 -26.08
CA ASN A 90 -2.72 5.62 -26.12
C ASN A 90 -2.82 4.98 -24.72
N LYS A 91 -2.45 5.68 -23.66
CA LYS A 91 -2.56 5.19 -22.29
C LYS A 91 -3.86 5.68 -21.65
N ARG A 92 -4.52 4.82 -20.88
CA ARG A 92 -5.75 5.15 -20.16
C ARG A 92 -5.57 4.85 -18.69
N SER A 93 -5.77 5.85 -17.87
CA SER A 93 -5.84 5.70 -16.42
C SER A 93 -7.19 5.21 -15.94
N SER A 94 -7.30 4.89 -14.68
CA SER A 94 -8.55 4.46 -14.07
C SER A 94 -8.68 5.03 -12.66
N ARG A 95 -9.74 5.82 -12.43
CA ARG A 95 -10.10 6.28 -11.09
C ARG A 95 -10.54 5.10 -10.24
N LEU A 96 -9.91 4.93 -9.09
CA LEU A 96 -10.22 3.84 -8.17
C LEU A 96 -11.38 4.25 -7.25
N LYS A 97 -12.27 3.29 -6.97
CA LYS A 97 -13.38 3.47 -6.02
C LYS A 97 -12.86 3.29 -4.59
N THR A 98 -12.13 4.27 -4.08
CA THR A 98 -11.57 4.30 -2.72
C THR A 98 -12.14 5.48 -1.94
N GLU A 99 -12.18 5.37 -0.62
CA GLU A 99 -12.67 6.41 0.30
C GLU A 99 -11.57 7.42 0.70
N GLY A 100 -10.44 7.40 0.00
CA GLY A 100 -9.32 8.31 0.27
C GLY A 100 -8.08 7.99 -0.56
N ALA A 101 -7.12 8.91 -0.55
CA ALA A 101 -5.79 8.75 -1.13
C ALA A 101 -4.91 7.92 -0.18
N PHE A 102 -5.21 6.60 -0.12
CA PHE A 102 -4.50 5.66 0.74
C PHE A 102 -3.02 5.60 0.39
N HIS A 103 -2.19 5.29 1.38
CA HIS A 103 -0.73 5.17 1.23
C HIS A 103 -0.02 6.46 0.81
N THR A 104 -0.61 7.61 1.11
CA THR A 104 -0.06 8.95 0.90
C THR A 104 -0.09 9.76 2.19
N TYR A 105 0.45 10.97 2.15
CA TYR A 105 0.41 11.89 3.30
C TYR A 105 -1.02 12.24 3.76
N TYR A 106 -2.04 12.06 2.92
CA TYR A 106 -3.45 12.24 3.31
C TYR A 106 -3.90 11.28 4.42
N MET A 107 -3.13 10.21 4.68
CA MET A 107 -3.40 9.25 5.75
C MET A 107 -2.67 9.56 7.08
N VAL A 108 -1.96 10.68 7.20
CA VAL A 108 -1.14 10.99 8.38
C VAL A 108 -1.97 11.01 9.66
N GLU A 109 -3.15 11.62 9.66
CA GLU A 109 -3.99 11.68 10.87
C GLU A 109 -4.55 10.30 11.24
N ALA A 110 -4.96 9.50 10.25
CA ALA A 110 -5.37 8.12 10.44
C ALA A 110 -4.21 7.29 11.04
N ALA A 111 -3.00 7.44 10.50
CA ALA A 111 -1.82 6.74 10.97
C ALA A 111 -1.46 7.10 12.43
N ARG A 112 -1.49 8.39 12.79
CA ARG A 112 -1.22 8.86 14.16
C ARG A 112 -2.18 8.21 15.18
N ARG A 113 -3.47 8.16 14.85
CA ARG A 113 -4.49 7.54 15.70
C ARG A 113 -4.31 6.02 15.74
N PHE A 114 -4.04 5.39 14.62
CA PHE A 114 -3.79 3.96 14.53
C PHE A 114 -2.56 3.52 15.32
N ARG A 115 -1.52 4.35 15.41
CA ARG A 115 -0.30 4.09 16.18
C ARG A 115 -0.61 3.70 17.63
N LEU A 116 -1.56 4.41 18.27
CA LEU A 116 -1.93 4.17 19.67
C LEU A 116 -2.54 2.77 19.90
N ILE A 117 -3.15 2.19 18.86
CA ILE A 117 -3.73 0.85 18.87
C ILE A 117 -2.66 -0.18 18.53
N LEU A 118 -1.91 0.07 17.47
CA LEU A 118 -0.85 -0.80 16.97
C LEU A 118 0.25 -1.07 18.01
N ASP A 119 0.66 -0.04 18.75
CA ASP A 119 1.70 -0.18 19.78
C ASP A 119 1.31 -1.14 20.91
N LYS A 120 0.00 -1.24 21.20
CA LYS A 120 -0.54 -2.13 22.24
C LYS A 120 -0.75 -3.57 21.75
N ALA A 121 -0.75 -3.80 20.45
CA ALA A 121 -1.01 -5.12 19.89
C ALA A 121 0.14 -6.09 20.28
N PRO A 122 -0.19 -7.29 20.82
CA PRO A 122 0.80 -8.32 21.08
C PRO A 122 1.25 -8.93 19.73
N LEU A 123 2.42 -8.52 19.27
CA LEU A 123 3.07 -9.02 18.06
C LEU A 123 4.38 -9.67 18.46
N ILE A 124 4.67 -10.83 17.90
CA ILE A 124 5.89 -11.60 18.13
C ILE A 124 6.65 -11.83 16.82
N SER A 125 7.84 -12.38 16.91
CA SER A 125 8.65 -12.72 15.73
C SER A 125 7.93 -13.72 14.82
N PRO A 126 7.90 -13.49 13.49
CA PRO A 126 7.26 -14.40 12.54
C PRO A 126 8.04 -15.71 12.42
N GLN A 127 7.33 -16.83 12.30
CA GLN A 127 7.91 -18.15 12.06
C GLN A 127 8.18 -18.41 10.57
N ILE A 128 7.56 -17.63 9.70
CA ILE A 128 7.72 -17.69 8.24
C ILE A 128 8.04 -16.26 7.78
N ARG A 129 8.94 -16.13 6.83
CA ARG A 129 9.30 -14.81 6.27
C ARG A 129 8.10 -14.13 5.64
N VAL A 130 7.87 -12.88 5.99
CA VAL A 130 6.78 -12.03 5.48
C VAL A 130 7.36 -10.83 4.75
N LEU A 131 6.81 -10.50 3.60
CA LEU A 131 7.18 -9.30 2.84
C LEU A 131 6.46 -8.06 3.40
N SER A 132 7.19 -6.95 3.48
CA SER A 132 6.67 -5.66 3.91
C SER A 132 6.32 -4.80 2.71
N ASN A 133 5.08 -4.33 2.63
CA ASN A 133 4.66 -3.40 1.58
C ASN A 133 5.36 -2.03 1.68
N TYR A 134 5.81 -1.64 2.87
CA TYR A 134 6.53 -0.39 3.07
C TYR A 134 7.95 -0.44 2.53
N THR A 135 8.67 -1.53 2.78
CA THR A 135 10.09 -1.64 2.39
C THR A 135 10.31 -2.29 1.02
N GLY A 136 9.31 -3.01 0.48
CA GLY A 136 9.47 -3.82 -0.73
C GLY A 136 10.34 -5.08 -0.52
N GLY A 137 10.65 -5.43 0.73
CA GLY A 137 11.48 -6.56 1.10
C GLY A 137 10.92 -7.31 2.30
N PHE A 138 11.64 -8.32 2.77
CA PHE A 138 11.19 -9.08 3.94
C PHE A 138 11.26 -8.25 5.22
N HIS A 139 10.29 -8.49 6.11
CA HIS A 139 10.42 -8.05 7.49
C HIS A 139 11.66 -8.71 8.14
N ASP A 140 12.26 -8.01 9.09
CA ASP A 140 13.13 -8.63 10.09
C ASP A 140 12.28 -9.30 11.17
N ASP A 141 12.96 -10.01 12.08
CA ASP A 141 12.29 -10.78 13.13
C ASP A 141 11.93 -9.93 14.38
N ASP A 142 12.22 -8.62 14.35
CA ASP A 142 11.92 -7.72 15.48
C ASP A 142 10.46 -7.22 15.43
N PRO A 143 9.63 -7.54 16.43
CA PRO A 143 8.25 -7.08 16.52
C PRO A 143 8.10 -5.55 16.50
N HIS A 144 9.05 -4.81 17.07
CA HIS A 144 9.00 -3.34 17.07
C HIS A 144 9.25 -2.78 15.66
N SER A 145 10.19 -3.35 14.93
CA SER A 145 10.44 -3.02 13.53
C SER A 145 9.22 -3.32 12.65
N ILE A 146 8.59 -4.48 12.83
CA ILE A 146 7.37 -4.85 12.11
C ILE A 146 6.25 -3.84 12.37
N LYS A 147 5.98 -3.48 13.63
CA LYS A 147 4.99 -2.44 13.97
C LYS A 147 5.32 -1.09 13.32
N SER A 148 6.58 -0.70 13.33
CA SER A 148 7.03 0.54 12.68
C SER A 148 6.74 0.52 11.17
N ARG A 149 7.01 -0.59 10.49
CA ARG A 149 6.73 -0.75 9.06
C ARG A 149 5.23 -0.76 8.75
N LEU A 150 4.41 -1.40 9.59
CA LEU A 150 2.95 -1.36 9.48
C LEU A 150 2.38 0.05 9.67
N PHE A 151 2.99 0.84 10.54
CA PHE A 151 2.64 2.26 10.71
C PHE A 151 2.99 3.07 9.46
N TRP A 152 4.22 2.98 8.97
CA TRP A 152 4.67 3.72 7.81
C TRP A 152 3.99 3.28 6.51
N GLN A 153 3.50 2.05 6.44
CA GLN A 153 2.70 1.57 5.32
C GLN A 153 1.45 2.43 5.05
N LEU A 154 0.85 3.05 6.08
CA LEU A 154 -0.37 3.85 5.88
C LEU A 154 -0.13 5.12 5.07
N THR A 155 1.07 5.68 5.18
CA THR A 155 1.41 7.00 4.61
C THR A 155 2.45 6.93 3.50
N ASN A 156 2.86 5.74 3.11
CA ASN A 156 3.89 5.51 2.10
C ASN A 156 3.43 4.48 1.05
N PRO A 157 3.99 4.52 -0.16
CA PRO A 157 3.60 3.65 -1.25
C PRO A 157 3.70 2.16 -0.92
N VAL A 158 2.74 1.39 -1.40
CA VAL A 158 2.82 -0.08 -1.43
C VAL A 158 3.80 -0.50 -2.52
N ARG A 159 4.92 -1.11 -2.14
CA ARG A 159 6.01 -1.56 -3.03
C ARG A 159 5.80 -3.01 -3.48
N TRP A 160 4.65 -3.27 -4.10
CA TRP A 160 4.27 -4.64 -4.47
C TRP A 160 5.19 -5.25 -5.52
N HIS A 161 5.57 -4.48 -6.54
CA HIS A 161 6.52 -4.92 -7.57
C HIS A 161 7.87 -5.33 -6.97
N GLU A 162 8.41 -4.54 -6.04
CA GLU A 162 9.67 -4.86 -5.35
C GLU A 162 9.52 -6.13 -4.48
N ASN A 163 8.37 -6.30 -3.81
CA ASN A 163 8.06 -7.51 -3.06
C ASN A 163 8.14 -8.76 -3.95
N LEU A 164 7.57 -8.71 -5.15
CA LEU A 164 7.64 -9.82 -6.09
C LEU A 164 9.06 -10.11 -6.56
N ILE A 165 9.84 -9.06 -6.88
CA ILE A 165 11.25 -9.21 -7.25
C ILE A 165 12.05 -9.85 -6.12
N ASN A 166 11.88 -9.39 -4.87
CA ASN A 166 12.57 -9.96 -3.72
C ASN A 166 12.16 -11.40 -3.42
N ALA A 167 10.87 -11.74 -3.61
CA ALA A 167 10.39 -13.11 -3.50
C ALA A 167 11.05 -14.03 -4.52
N LEU A 168 11.07 -13.64 -5.80
CA LEU A 168 11.73 -14.39 -6.89
C LEU A 168 13.24 -14.50 -6.65
N GLY A 169 13.89 -13.41 -6.26
CA GLY A 169 15.33 -13.38 -5.95
C GLY A 169 15.71 -14.26 -4.76
N SER A 170 14.76 -14.58 -3.88
CA SER A 170 14.97 -15.54 -2.77
C SER A 170 14.83 -17.02 -3.17
N GLY A 171 14.62 -17.30 -4.46
CA GLY A 171 14.52 -18.66 -5.00
C GLY A 171 13.10 -19.23 -5.03
N LEU A 172 12.08 -18.44 -4.70
CA LEU A 172 10.67 -18.85 -4.80
C LEU A 172 10.28 -18.94 -6.29
N ASN A 173 9.64 -20.05 -6.67
CA ASN A 173 9.20 -20.32 -8.05
C ASN A 173 7.73 -20.71 -8.13
N THR A 174 7.05 -20.83 -7.01
CA THR A 174 5.63 -21.17 -6.94
C THR A 174 4.90 -20.15 -6.08
N PHE A 175 3.82 -19.60 -6.62
CA PHE A 175 2.98 -18.62 -5.95
C PHE A 175 1.56 -19.15 -5.85
N VAL A 176 0.96 -19.01 -4.68
CA VAL A 176 -0.43 -19.39 -4.42
C VAL A 176 -1.16 -18.16 -3.93
N GLU A 177 -2.22 -17.80 -4.62
CA GLU A 177 -3.10 -16.69 -4.23
C GLU A 177 -4.23 -17.19 -3.34
N PHE A 178 -4.42 -16.54 -2.20
CA PHE A 178 -5.55 -16.77 -1.31
C PHE A 178 -6.50 -15.57 -1.35
N GLY A 179 -7.82 -15.85 -1.43
CA GLY A 179 -8.88 -14.84 -1.39
C GLY A 179 -9.55 -14.59 -2.73
N GLY A 180 -8.91 -14.78 -3.82
CA GLY A 180 -9.44 -14.68 -5.19
C GLY A 180 -9.90 -13.29 -5.61
N GLY A 181 -10.00 -13.06 -6.92
CA GLY A 181 -10.57 -11.84 -7.51
C GLY A 181 -9.57 -10.78 -7.95
N ILE A 182 -8.29 -10.99 -7.77
CA ILE A 182 -7.25 -10.04 -8.23
C ILE A 182 -7.11 -10.04 -9.77
N GLY A 183 -7.56 -11.06 -10.45
CA GLY A 183 -7.48 -11.19 -11.91
C GLY A 183 -8.78 -10.90 -12.67
N LYS A 184 -9.70 -10.12 -12.11
CA LYS A 184 -10.98 -9.79 -12.76
C LYS A 184 -11.06 -8.35 -13.16
#